data_66ae71bc78042053d9ebb7322468d936
#
_entry.id   66ae71bc78042053d9ebb7322468d936
#
_cell.length_a   1.000
_cell.length_b   1.000
_cell.length_c   1.000
_cell.angle_alpha   90.00
_cell.angle_beta   90.00
_cell.angle_gamma   90.00
#
_symmetry.space_group_name_H-M   'P 1'
#
loop_
_entity.id
_entity.type
_entity.pdbx_description
1 polymer ?
#
loop_
_entity_poly.entity_id
_entity_poly.type
_entity_poly.pdbx_seq_one_letter_code
_entity_poly.pdbx_strand_id
1 'polypeptide(L)'
;MTESRTVYVRVKPTEEFAEDFVKIGEDGQSVTIKSLTKPKRSFLKHQISSYSFQFASILQNTDQQSMFNLTTKPAIDNAIGGVSSCILCNGGPGSGKTHTLNGPQNNYAERGLIPRTIGYIFQRLATQPELGITVRCSFIEFLNEQLFDVLNAFNGQPPKELKIVEAKNGRISVKNLFMPIIKDEQSGLERLFMGNALRALNPIHLQTTSLFTLWFDSDIPQPTTEKPLHTKLHFVDMASPVKFETSNRESEEFHRQASINRTMTVLERVLIATEHIPYRSCPLTHFLKDSLCNRCIIAHVSFDSESL
;
A
#
# COMPACT_ATOMS: atom_id res chain seq x y z
N MET A 1 -7.09 -9.44 20.32
CA MET A 1 -6.41 -9.73 19.05
C MET A 1 -5.12 -8.96 19.05
N THR A 2 -3.98 -9.60 18.87
CA THR A 2 -2.66 -8.96 18.82
C THR A 2 -2.56 -8.13 17.52
N GLU A 3 -2.27 -6.83 17.66
CA GLU A 3 -1.98 -5.97 16.51
C GLU A 3 -0.76 -6.50 15.75
N SER A 4 -0.91 -6.75 14.46
CA SER A 4 0.20 -7.16 13.60
C SER A 4 0.78 -5.94 12.89
N ARG A 5 2.02 -5.58 13.22
CA ARG A 5 2.75 -4.45 12.64
C ARG A 5 4.04 -4.98 12.04
N THR A 6 4.00 -5.37 10.79
CA THR A 6 5.13 -6.02 10.14
C THR A 6 5.69 -5.15 9.03
N VAL A 7 7.01 -5.02 8.98
CA VAL A 7 7.73 -4.28 7.93
C VAL A 7 8.69 -5.22 7.22
N TYR A 8 8.49 -5.37 5.92
CA TYR A 8 9.38 -6.07 5.01
C TYR A 8 10.12 -5.07 4.14
N VAL A 9 11.34 -5.40 3.76
CA VAL A 9 12.09 -4.66 2.73
C VAL A 9 12.14 -5.50 1.47
N ARG A 10 11.67 -4.97 0.35
CA ARG A 10 11.84 -5.58 -0.97
C ARG A 10 12.92 -4.83 -1.74
N VAL A 11 14.01 -5.52 -2.02
CA VAL A 11 15.13 -4.98 -2.79
C VAL A 11 14.85 -5.19 -4.27
N LYS A 12 14.88 -4.08 -5.04
CA LYS A 12 14.79 -4.15 -6.51
C LYS A 12 15.99 -4.92 -7.05
N PRO A 13 15.79 -5.92 -7.91
CA PRO A 13 16.91 -6.58 -8.59
C PRO A 13 17.76 -5.56 -9.37
N THR A 14 19.06 -5.64 -9.21
CA THR A 14 20.05 -4.83 -9.92
C THR A 14 21.25 -5.68 -10.30
N GLU A 15 21.90 -5.37 -11.41
CA GLU A 15 23.15 -6.02 -11.84
C GLU A 15 24.36 -5.45 -11.06
N GLU A 16 24.26 -4.20 -10.60
CA GLU A 16 25.30 -3.47 -9.88
C GLU A 16 24.87 -3.12 -8.45
N PHE A 17 24.90 -4.12 -7.57
CA PHE A 17 24.59 -3.90 -6.16
C PHE A 17 25.72 -3.14 -5.45
N ALA A 18 25.35 -2.11 -4.68
CA ALA A 18 26.30 -1.23 -3.99
C ALA A 18 26.90 -1.86 -2.72
N GLU A 19 27.65 -2.96 -2.85
CA GLU A 19 28.21 -3.75 -1.74
C GLU A 19 29.13 -2.95 -0.81
N ASP A 20 29.80 -1.92 -1.34
CA ASP A 20 30.67 -1.04 -0.55
C ASP A 20 29.91 -0.20 0.47
N PHE A 21 28.64 0.09 0.20
CA PHE A 21 27.79 1.00 0.98
C PHE A 21 26.67 0.31 1.70
N VAL A 22 26.20 -0.85 1.21
CA VAL A 22 25.07 -1.57 1.76
C VAL A 22 25.46 -3.01 2.06
N LYS A 23 25.28 -3.41 3.32
CA LYS A 23 25.47 -4.80 3.74
C LYS A 23 24.17 -5.35 4.30
N ILE A 24 23.67 -6.42 3.69
CA ILE A 24 22.55 -7.19 4.24
C ILE A 24 23.12 -8.26 5.15
N GLY A 25 22.56 -8.40 6.35
CA GLY A 25 22.99 -9.40 7.33
C GLY A 25 22.63 -10.82 6.89
N GLU A 26 23.41 -11.79 7.36
CA GLU A 26 23.17 -13.22 7.12
C GLU A 26 21.85 -13.72 7.70
N ASP A 27 21.29 -12.97 8.67
CA ASP A 27 19.96 -13.22 9.26
C ASP A 27 18.79 -12.92 8.30
N GLY A 28 19.06 -12.26 7.15
CA GLY A 28 18.04 -11.81 6.21
C GLY A 28 17.05 -10.79 6.81
N GLN A 29 17.39 -10.19 7.94
CA GLN A 29 16.54 -9.24 8.66
C GLN A 29 17.21 -7.89 8.89
N SER A 30 18.53 -7.82 8.88
CA SER A 30 19.27 -6.59 9.14
C SER A 30 19.92 -6.02 7.89
N VAL A 31 19.95 -4.69 7.79
CA VAL A 31 20.68 -3.96 6.74
C VAL A 31 21.53 -2.87 7.39
N THR A 32 22.78 -2.78 6.99
CA THR A 32 23.70 -1.72 7.41
C THR A 32 24.04 -0.86 6.21
N ILE A 33 23.84 0.45 6.33
CA ILE A 33 24.13 1.44 5.29
C ILE A 33 25.24 2.36 5.79
N LYS A 34 26.30 2.51 5.00
CA LYS A 34 27.38 3.47 5.26
C LYS A 34 27.02 4.82 4.65
N SER A 35 27.12 5.88 5.44
CA SER A 35 26.85 7.23 4.97
C SER A 35 27.94 7.74 4.04
N LEU A 36 27.55 8.28 2.89
CA LEU A 36 28.42 8.97 1.92
C LEU A 36 28.64 10.45 2.25
N THR A 37 27.94 10.98 3.26
CA THR A 37 28.00 12.42 3.55
C THR A 37 29.35 12.78 4.19
N LYS A 38 30.16 13.51 3.43
CA LYS A 38 31.31 14.25 4.00
C LYS A 38 30.74 15.26 5.00
N PRO A 39 31.15 15.23 6.30
CA PRO A 39 30.69 16.22 7.24
C PRO A 39 31.09 17.62 6.76
N LYS A 40 30.12 18.49 6.53
CA LYS A 40 30.36 19.91 6.27
C LYS A 40 30.97 20.49 7.53
N ARG A 41 32.30 20.74 7.50
CA ARG A 41 33.10 21.37 8.56
C ARG A 41 33.25 20.56 9.88
N SER A 42 34.18 19.61 9.89
CA SER A 42 34.83 19.16 11.12
C SER A 42 36.31 18.95 10.85
N PHE A 43 37.18 19.52 11.70
CA PHE A 43 38.62 19.26 11.76
C PHE A 43 38.96 17.83 12.23
N LEU A 44 37.97 16.99 12.43
CA LEU A 44 38.14 15.60 12.89
C LEU A 44 38.05 14.66 11.68
N LYS A 45 39.01 13.74 11.62
CA LYS A 45 39.18 12.69 10.60
C LYS A 45 37.86 12.04 10.21
N HIS A 46 37.71 11.72 8.90
CA HIS A 46 36.60 11.02 8.26
C HIS A 46 36.02 9.92 9.16
N GLN A 47 34.92 10.21 9.85
CA GLN A 47 34.13 9.22 10.53
C GLN A 47 33.07 8.73 9.53
N ILE A 48 33.24 7.51 9.03
CA ILE A 48 32.21 6.84 8.24
C ILE A 48 31.10 6.51 9.22
N SER A 49 29.96 7.22 9.11
CA SER A 49 28.77 6.89 9.90
C SER A 49 28.08 5.69 9.23
N SER A 50 27.88 4.63 9.98
CA SER A 50 27.04 3.51 9.53
C SER A 50 25.77 3.47 10.33
N TYR A 51 24.66 3.15 9.64
CA TYR A 51 23.34 3.00 10.24
C TYR A 51 22.86 1.58 10.00
N SER A 52 22.46 0.90 11.08
CA SER A 52 21.89 -0.44 10.99
C SER A 52 20.40 -0.41 11.32
N PHE A 53 19.62 -1.13 10.52
CA PHE A 53 18.17 -1.24 10.64
C PHE A 53 17.79 -2.72 10.68
N GLN A 54 16.70 -3.02 11.38
CA GLN A 54 16.14 -4.37 11.48
C GLN A 54 14.69 -4.41 11.01
N PHE A 55 14.36 -5.44 10.25
CA PHE A 55 13.05 -5.65 9.63
C PHE A 55 12.56 -7.07 9.88
N ALA A 56 11.32 -7.37 9.53
CA ALA A 56 10.80 -8.73 9.62
C ALA A 56 11.52 -9.67 8.62
N SER A 57 11.81 -9.18 7.42
CA SER A 57 12.68 -9.83 6.45
C SER A 57 13.09 -8.86 5.35
N ILE A 58 14.27 -9.09 4.77
CA ILE A 58 14.80 -8.38 3.60
C ILE A 58 14.73 -9.35 2.42
N LEU A 59 13.93 -8.99 1.42
CA LEU A 59 13.53 -9.85 0.31
C LEU A 59 14.29 -9.43 -0.95
N GLN A 60 15.40 -10.14 -1.23
CA GLN A 60 16.16 -10.00 -2.47
C GLN A 60 15.73 -11.08 -3.45
N ASN A 61 15.61 -10.74 -4.73
CA ASN A 61 15.30 -11.69 -5.82
C ASN A 61 14.09 -12.59 -5.50
N THR A 62 13.16 -12.10 -4.69
CA THR A 62 11.98 -12.84 -4.26
C THR A 62 10.88 -12.73 -5.31
N ASP A 63 10.38 -13.85 -5.77
CA ASP A 63 9.28 -13.93 -6.74
C ASP A 63 7.95 -13.45 -6.15
N GLN A 64 6.98 -13.19 -7.04
CA GLN A 64 5.67 -12.67 -6.66
C GLN A 64 4.85 -13.65 -5.82
N GLN A 65 5.02 -14.96 -6.04
CA GLN A 65 4.27 -15.97 -5.28
C GLN A 65 4.76 -16.05 -3.84
N SER A 66 6.08 -16.03 -3.63
CA SER A 66 6.70 -16.01 -2.31
C SER A 66 6.34 -14.74 -1.54
N MET A 67 6.36 -13.58 -2.24
CA MET A 67 5.88 -12.31 -1.68
C MET A 67 4.43 -12.42 -1.22
N PHE A 68 3.54 -12.97 -2.06
CA PHE A 68 2.12 -13.15 -1.75
C PHE A 68 1.93 -14.02 -0.51
N ASN A 69 2.59 -15.17 -0.47
CA ASN A 69 2.46 -16.13 0.64
C ASN A 69 2.90 -15.50 1.98
N LEU A 70 3.99 -14.73 1.95
CA LEU A 70 4.57 -14.14 3.14
C LEU A 70 3.78 -12.93 3.66
N THR A 71 3.34 -12.04 2.76
CA THR A 71 2.81 -10.72 3.15
C THR A 71 1.29 -10.64 3.11
N THR A 72 0.67 -11.21 2.07
CA THR A 72 -0.73 -10.93 1.74
C THR A 72 -1.67 -12.02 2.19
N LYS A 73 -1.30 -13.28 2.04
CA LYS A 73 -2.14 -14.41 2.44
C LYS A 73 -2.59 -14.34 3.90
N PRO A 74 -1.71 -14.02 4.89
CA PRO A 74 -2.14 -13.82 6.28
C PRO A 74 -3.13 -12.68 6.45
N ALA A 75 -2.99 -11.58 5.66
CA ALA A 75 -3.90 -10.45 5.71
C ALA A 75 -5.30 -10.78 5.15
N ILE A 76 -5.38 -11.67 4.15
CA ILE A 76 -6.65 -12.17 3.62
C ILE A 76 -7.35 -13.05 4.69
N ASP A 77 -6.60 -13.96 5.31
CA ASP A 77 -7.14 -14.83 6.35
C ASP A 77 -7.67 -14.00 7.54
N ASN A 78 -6.96 -12.93 7.92
CA ASN A 78 -7.42 -11.96 8.91
C ASN A 78 -8.73 -11.27 8.47
N ALA A 79 -8.80 -10.81 7.20
CA ALA A 79 -9.99 -10.11 6.70
C ALA A 79 -11.22 -11.00 6.68
N ILE A 80 -11.09 -12.26 6.26
CA ILE A 80 -12.16 -13.27 6.32
C ILE A 80 -12.48 -13.63 7.79
N GLY A 81 -11.50 -13.61 8.66
CA GLY A 81 -11.64 -13.87 10.11
C GLY A 81 -12.21 -12.70 10.94
N GLY A 82 -12.59 -11.58 10.31
CA GLY A 82 -13.23 -10.46 11.00
C GLY A 82 -12.31 -9.27 11.32
N VAL A 83 -11.09 -9.24 10.78
CA VAL A 83 -10.09 -8.20 11.08
C VAL A 83 -9.65 -7.47 9.81
N SER A 84 -9.99 -6.19 9.68
CA SER A 84 -9.53 -5.36 8.57
C SER A 84 -8.00 -5.25 8.55
N SER A 85 -7.41 -5.28 7.35
CA SER A 85 -5.96 -5.28 7.15
C SER A 85 -5.53 -4.31 6.05
N CYS A 86 -4.25 -3.93 6.07
CA CYS A 86 -3.67 -3.01 5.11
C CYS A 86 -2.29 -3.50 4.64
N ILE A 87 -2.11 -3.62 3.32
CA ILE A 87 -0.82 -3.83 2.65
C ILE A 87 -0.39 -2.48 2.07
N LEU A 88 0.71 -1.94 2.55
CA LEU A 88 1.19 -0.62 2.16
C LEU A 88 2.56 -0.74 1.48
N CYS A 89 2.64 -0.35 0.20
CA CYS A 89 3.88 -0.28 -0.55
C CYS A 89 4.43 1.14 -0.56
N ASN A 90 5.63 1.33 -0.01
CA ASN A 90 6.34 2.60 0.07
C ASN A 90 7.74 2.48 -0.53
N GLY A 91 8.28 3.58 -1.06
CA GLY A 91 9.63 3.62 -1.63
C GLY A 91 9.79 4.70 -2.70
N GLY A 92 11.02 4.89 -3.15
CA GLY A 92 11.39 5.87 -4.17
C GLY A 92 10.73 5.63 -5.55
N PRO A 93 10.87 6.58 -6.47
CA PRO A 93 10.45 6.39 -7.86
C PRO A 93 11.18 5.17 -8.47
N GLY A 94 10.46 4.38 -9.26
CA GLY A 94 11.04 3.21 -9.95
C GLY A 94 11.52 2.05 -9.05
N SER A 95 11.26 2.08 -7.73
CA SER A 95 11.68 1.03 -6.78
C SER A 95 10.86 -0.27 -6.86
N GLY A 96 9.78 -0.32 -7.67
CA GLY A 96 9.00 -1.52 -7.91
C GLY A 96 7.70 -1.66 -7.12
N LYS A 97 7.18 -0.58 -6.48
CA LYS A 97 5.90 -0.60 -5.73
C LYS A 97 4.74 -1.15 -6.56
N THR A 98 4.46 -0.50 -7.69
CA THR A 98 3.37 -0.90 -8.60
C THR A 98 3.58 -2.29 -9.19
N HIS A 99 4.83 -2.66 -9.49
CA HIS A 99 5.17 -4.02 -9.92
C HIS A 99 4.84 -5.06 -8.84
N THR A 100 5.11 -4.77 -7.57
CA THR A 100 4.75 -5.65 -6.46
C THR A 100 3.23 -5.82 -6.36
N LEU A 101 2.47 -4.73 -6.44
CA LEU A 101 1.02 -4.76 -6.26
C LEU A 101 0.29 -5.34 -7.46
N ASN A 102 0.60 -4.89 -8.68
CA ASN A 102 -0.13 -5.27 -9.89
C ASN A 102 0.60 -6.35 -10.71
N GLY A 103 1.95 -6.32 -10.75
CA GLY A 103 2.73 -7.13 -11.68
C GLY A 103 2.64 -6.63 -13.13
N PRO A 104 3.29 -7.31 -14.07
CA PRO A 104 3.16 -7.03 -15.50
C PRO A 104 1.79 -7.50 -16.00
N GLN A 105 1.21 -6.76 -16.96
CA GLN A 105 -0.13 -7.05 -17.49
C GLN A 105 -0.19 -8.28 -18.41
N ASN A 106 0.92 -8.61 -19.04
CA ASN A 106 1.02 -9.64 -20.08
C ASN A 106 1.61 -10.97 -19.60
N ASN A 107 1.90 -11.11 -18.30
CA ASN A 107 2.45 -12.33 -17.74
C ASN A 107 1.68 -12.75 -16.48
N TYR A 108 0.80 -13.75 -16.65
CA TYR A 108 -0.04 -14.25 -15.56
C TYR A 108 0.78 -14.86 -14.40
N ALA A 109 1.91 -15.50 -14.70
CA ALA A 109 2.77 -16.10 -13.69
C ALA A 109 3.42 -15.05 -12.78
N GLU A 110 3.73 -13.87 -13.33
CA GLU A 110 4.36 -12.74 -12.64
C GLU A 110 3.36 -11.71 -12.08
N ARG A 111 2.06 -12.03 -12.11
CA ARG A 111 1.03 -11.15 -11.53
C ARG A 111 1.34 -10.77 -10.09
N GLY A 112 1.01 -9.53 -9.71
CA GLY A 112 1.31 -8.98 -8.40
C GLY A 112 0.36 -9.45 -7.28
N LEU A 113 0.47 -8.79 -6.13
CA LEU A 113 -0.27 -9.16 -4.92
C LEU A 113 -1.79 -9.01 -5.11
N ILE A 114 -2.29 -7.94 -5.75
CA ILE A 114 -3.73 -7.70 -5.91
C ILE A 114 -4.39 -8.78 -6.79
N PRO A 115 -3.89 -9.06 -8.02
CA PRO A 115 -4.47 -10.12 -8.85
C PRO A 115 -4.45 -11.50 -8.17
N ARG A 116 -3.35 -11.84 -7.48
CA ARG A 116 -3.25 -13.10 -6.72
C ARG A 116 -4.26 -13.17 -5.59
N THR A 117 -4.48 -12.04 -4.92
CA THR A 117 -5.47 -11.94 -3.84
C THR A 117 -6.88 -12.24 -4.35
N ILE A 118 -7.26 -11.63 -5.48
CA ILE A 118 -8.58 -11.83 -6.06
C ILE A 118 -8.81 -13.33 -6.35
N GLY A 119 -7.86 -13.99 -7.03
CA GLY A 119 -7.96 -15.42 -7.31
C GLY A 119 -8.02 -16.27 -6.03
N TYR A 120 -7.16 -15.99 -5.06
CA TYR A 120 -7.12 -16.75 -3.80
C TYR A 120 -8.42 -16.61 -2.99
N ILE A 121 -9.01 -15.41 -2.93
CA ILE A 121 -10.27 -15.18 -2.21
C ILE A 121 -11.37 -16.05 -2.79
N PHE A 122 -11.57 -16.05 -4.12
CA PHE A 122 -12.65 -16.85 -4.71
C PHE A 122 -12.41 -18.34 -4.60
N GLN A 123 -11.17 -18.83 -4.68
CA GLN A 123 -10.83 -20.22 -4.35
C GLN A 123 -11.19 -20.56 -2.90
N ARG A 124 -10.85 -19.67 -1.97
CA ARG A 124 -11.13 -19.86 -0.53
C ARG A 124 -12.63 -19.86 -0.25
N LEU A 125 -13.38 -18.90 -0.78
CA LEU A 125 -14.83 -18.80 -0.57
C LEU A 125 -15.59 -19.97 -1.21
N ALA A 126 -15.11 -20.53 -2.31
CA ALA A 126 -15.70 -21.71 -2.92
C ALA A 126 -15.61 -22.95 -2.00
N THR A 127 -14.64 -23.02 -1.09
CA THR A 127 -14.50 -24.09 -0.10
C THR A 127 -15.30 -23.86 1.19
N GLN A 128 -15.85 -22.67 1.37
CA GLN A 128 -16.58 -22.24 2.58
C GLN A 128 -17.83 -21.41 2.24
N PRO A 129 -18.76 -21.94 1.42
CA PRO A 129 -19.94 -21.21 0.98
C PRO A 129 -20.89 -20.82 2.14
N GLU A 130 -20.81 -21.54 3.25
CA GLU A 130 -21.58 -21.29 4.47
C GLU A 130 -21.28 -19.93 5.12
N LEU A 131 -20.12 -19.33 4.84
CA LEU A 131 -19.78 -18.00 5.35
C LEU A 131 -20.62 -16.89 4.72
N GLY A 132 -21.25 -17.13 3.57
CA GLY A 132 -22.14 -16.19 2.89
C GLY A 132 -21.50 -14.82 2.60
N ILE A 133 -20.20 -14.79 2.32
CA ILE A 133 -19.44 -13.55 2.15
C ILE A 133 -19.67 -12.97 0.75
N THR A 134 -20.15 -11.75 0.70
CA THR A 134 -20.20 -10.92 -0.50
C THR A 134 -18.93 -10.09 -0.59
N VAL A 135 -18.23 -10.15 -1.75
CA VAL A 135 -17.03 -9.36 -2.00
C VAL A 135 -17.35 -8.19 -2.92
N ARG A 136 -16.91 -6.99 -2.52
CA ARG A 136 -16.98 -5.77 -3.34
C ARG A 136 -15.58 -5.22 -3.51
N CYS A 137 -15.38 -4.40 -4.54
CA CYS A 137 -14.13 -3.67 -4.69
C CYS A 137 -14.37 -2.17 -4.81
N SER A 138 -13.35 -1.39 -4.48
CA SER A 138 -13.30 0.04 -4.79
C SER A 138 -11.88 0.44 -5.14
N PHE A 139 -11.73 1.50 -5.95
CA PHE A 139 -10.44 2.02 -6.34
C PHE A 139 -10.45 3.53 -6.18
N ILE A 140 -9.67 4.03 -5.23
CA ILE A 140 -9.58 5.45 -4.88
C ILE A 140 -8.19 5.98 -5.20
N GLU A 141 -8.11 7.20 -5.66
CA GLU A 141 -6.89 7.99 -5.73
C GLU A 141 -6.94 9.17 -4.77
N PHE A 142 -5.78 9.49 -4.22
CA PHE A 142 -5.56 10.68 -3.40
C PHE A 142 -4.68 11.66 -4.17
N LEU A 143 -5.29 12.77 -4.59
CA LEU A 143 -4.64 13.86 -5.30
C LEU A 143 -4.96 15.18 -4.60
N ASN A 144 -3.94 15.95 -4.20
CA ASN A 144 -4.12 17.24 -3.53
C ASN A 144 -5.08 17.19 -2.33
N GLU A 145 -4.94 16.15 -1.50
CA GLU A 145 -5.81 15.90 -0.32
C GLU A 145 -7.28 15.61 -0.65
N GLN A 146 -7.62 15.42 -1.91
CA GLN A 146 -8.95 15.01 -2.37
C GLN A 146 -8.99 13.54 -2.74
N LEU A 147 -10.18 12.95 -2.60
CA LEU A 147 -10.44 11.57 -2.99
C LEU A 147 -11.13 11.54 -4.33
N PHE A 148 -10.65 10.69 -5.22
CA PHE A 148 -11.24 10.44 -6.54
C PHE A 148 -11.59 8.96 -6.68
N ASP A 149 -12.82 8.70 -7.09
CA ASP A 149 -13.30 7.35 -7.38
C ASP A 149 -12.91 6.96 -8.81
N VAL A 150 -11.90 6.12 -8.93
CA VAL A 150 -11.39 5.66 -10.23
C VAL A 150 -12.43 4.82 -10.97
N LEU A 151 -13.24 4.02 -10.25
CA LEU A 151 -14.23 3.14 -10.87
C LEU A 151 -15.55 3.86 -11.19
N ASN A 152 -15.73 5.12 -10.77
CA ASN A 152 -16.97 5.86 -11.00
C ASN A 152 -17.31 6.03 -12.49
N ALA A 153 -16.32 6.02 -13.39
CA ALA A 153 -16.53 6.05 -14.84
C ALA A 153 -17.43 4.91 -15.33
N PHE A 154 -17.51 3.79 -14.59
CA PHE A 154 -18.33 2.63 -14.91
C PHE A 154 -19.67 2.60 -14.17
N ASN A 155 -19.94 3.63 -13.36
CA ASN A 155 -21.17 3.72 -12.58
C ASN A 155 -22.37 4.24 -13.40
N GLY A 156 -22.12 4.87 -14.55
CA GLY A 156 -23.15 5.52 -15.37
C GLY A 156 -23.80 6.74 -14.69
N GLN A 157 -23.26 7.21 -13.58
CA GLN A 157 -23.72 8.37 -12.83
C GLN A 157 -22.66 9.47 -12.81
N PRO A 158 -23.05 10.74 -12.75
CA PRO A 158 -22.08 11.82 -12.60
C PRO A 158 -21.27 11.64 -11.30
N PRO A 159 -19.96 12.01 -11.31
CA PRO A 159 -19.12 11.93 -10.13
C PRO A 159 -19.70 12.79 -8.99
N LYS A 160 -19.70 12.23 -7.78
CA LYS A 160 -20.11 12.92 -6.56
C LYS A 160 -18.92 13.08 -5.65
N GLU A 161 -18.92 14.15 -4.86
CA GLU A 161 -17.90 14.36 -3.83
C GLU A 161 -17.86 13.18 -2.86
N LEU A 162 -16.68 12.59 -2.68
CA LEU A 162 -16.44 11.53 -1.72
C LEU A 162 -16.24 12.13 -0.32
N LYS A 163 -16.93 11.57 0.67
CA LYS A 163 -16.79 12.01 2.08
C LYS A 163 -16.48 10.83 2.98
N ILE A 164 -15.37 10.93 3.71
CA ILE A 164 -15.02 9.94 4.73
C ILE A 164 -15.96 10.10 5.92
N VAL A 165 -16.57 9.00 6.33
CA VAL A 165 -17.51 8.95 7.45
C VAL A 165 -16.98 7.94 8.48
N GLU A 166 -16.89 8.39 9.72
CA GLU A 166 -16.53 7.56 10.85
C GLU A 166 -17.78 7.25 11.69
N ALA A 167 -18.09 5.98 11.80
CA ALA A 167 -19.21 5.52 12.63
C ALA A 167 -18.84 5.55 14.13
N LYS A 168 -19.85 5.51 15.02
CA LYS A 168 -19.63 5.52 16.48
C LYS A 168 -18.75 4.38 16.99
N ASN A 169 -18.73 3.26 16.29
CA ASN A 169 -17.87 2.11 16.60
C ASN A 169 -16.45 2.23 16.01
N GLY A 170 -16.08 3.39 15.43
CA GLY A 170 -14.77 3.65 14.83
C GLY A 170 -14.59 3.12 13.40
N ARG A 171 -15.62 2.46 12.83
CA ARG A 171 -15.58 1.96 11.44
C ARG A 171 -15.54 3.14 10.47
N ILE A 172 -14.66 3.07 9.49
CA ILE A 172 -14.54 4.07 8.43
C ILE A 172 -15.26 3.59 7.17
N SER A 173 -16.00 4.49 6.55
CA SER A 173 -16.64 4.31 5.24
C SER A 173 -16.49 5.57 4.41
N VAL A 174 -16.77 5.49 3.10
CA VAL A 174 -16.77 6.65 2.21
C VAL A 174 -18.13 6.78 1.56
N LYS A 175 -18.79 7.90 1.82
CA LYS A 175 -20.08 8.21 1.19
C LYS A 175 -19.87 8.50 -0.29
N ASN A 176 -20.80 8.05 -1.12
CA ASN A 176 -20.83 8.19 -2.58
C ASN A 176 -19.73 7.38 -3.33
N LEU A 177 -18.99 6.52 -2.66
CA LEU A 177 -18.01 5.64 -3.30
C LEU A 177 -18.72 4.54 -4.07
N PHE A 178 -18.34 4.32 -5.33
CA PHE A 178 -18.82 3.21 -6.13
C PHE A 178 -18.11 1.92 -5.73
N MET A 179 -18.87 0.95 -5.24
CA MET A 179 -18.37 -0.33 -4.75
C MET A 179 -19.10 -1.49 -5.43
N PRO A 180 -18.73 -1.83 -6.68
CA PRO A 180 -19.36 -2.94 -7.38
C PRO A 180 -19.08 -4.27 -6.68
N ILE A 181 -20.07 -5.16 -6.72
CA ILE A 181 -19.90 -6.55 -6.32
C ILE A 181 -19.03 -7.23 -7.38
N ILE A 182 -18.07 -8.01 -6.91
CA ILE A 182 -17.29 -8.94 -7.74
C ILE A 182 -17.74 -10.36 -7.40
N LYS A 183 -18.07 -11.16 -8.41
CA LYS A 183 -18.69 -12.47 -8.24
C LYS A 183 -17.69 -13.62 -8.40
N ASP A 184 -16.58 -13.34 -9.07
CA ASP A 184 -15.53 -14.29 -9.42
C ASP A 184 -14.20 -13.58 -9.67
N GLU A 185 -13.15 -14.37 -9.88
CA GLU A 185 -11.81 -13.85 -10.19
C GLU A 185 -11.84 -12.93 -11.41
N GLN A 186 -12.54 -13.32 -12.48
CA GLN A 186 -12.58 -12.56 -13.73
C GLN A 186 -13.16 -11.16 -13.51
N SER A 187 -14.34 -11.04 -12.90
CA SER A 187 -14.98 -9.76 -12.64
C SER A 187 -14.15 -8.86 -11.73
N GLY A 188 -13.41 -9.43 -10.77
CA GLY A 188 -12.47 -8.69 -9.93
C GLY A 188 -11.26 -8.16 -10.70
N LEU A 189 -10.65 -8.98 -11.54
CA LEU A 189 -9.53 -8.61 -12.40
C LEU A 189 -9.94 -7.54 -13.42
N GLU A 190 -11.13 -7.67 -14.02
CA GLU A 190 -11.67 -6.64 -14.92
C GLU A 190 -11.71 -5.27 -14.25
N ARG A 191 -12.24 -5.16 -13.03
CA ARG A 191 -12.29 -3.90 -12.29
C ARG A 191 -10.92 -3.34 -11.99
N LEU A 192 -9.97 -4.19 -11.60
CA LEU A 192 -8.59 -3.78 -11.35
C LEU A 192 -7.92 -3.23 -12.63
N PHE A 193 -7.99 -3.98 -13.72
CA PHE A 193 -7.31 -3.60 -14.97
C PHE A 193 -7.95 -2.38 -15.63
N MET A 194 -9.28 -2.28 -15.60
CA MET A 194 -9.99 -1.09 -16.06
C MET A 194 -9.60 0.14 -15.27
N GLY A 195 -9.53 0.04 -13.94
CA GLY A 195 -9.08 1.15 -13.10
C GLY A 195 -7.63 1.56 -13.39
N ASN A 196 -6.72 0.59 -13.53
CA ASN A 196 -5.33 0.86 -13.89
C ASN A 196 -5.21 1.52 -15.28
N ALA A 197 -6.01 1.09 -16.26
CA ALA A 197 -6.04 1.69 -17.59
C ALA A 197 -6.52 3.15 -17.54
N LEU A 198 -7.58 3.46 -16.78
CA LEU A 198 -8.04 4.84 -16.59
C LEU A 198 -6.97 5.74 -15.98
N ARG A 199 -6.24 5.25 -14.97
CA ARG A 199 -5.12 5.98 -14.36
C ARG A 199 -4.01 6.24 -15.37
N ALA A 200 -3.71 5.28 -16.24
CA ALA A 200 -2.66 5.40 -17.24
C ALA A 200 -2.97 6.44 -18.34
N LEU A 201 -4.25 6.78 -18.55
CA LEU A 201 -4.65 7.82 -19.53
C LEU A 201 -4.20 9.23 -19.15
N ASN A 202 -3.92 9.48 -17.88
CA ASN A 202 -3.45 10.78 -17.41
C ASN A 202 -2.16 10.62 -16.58
N PRO A 203 -1.02 11.16 -17.05
CA PRO A 203 0.26 11.04 -16.36
C PRO A 203 0.26 11.55 -14.91
N ILE A 204 -0.62 12.50 -14.57
CA ILE A 204 -0.77 13.02 -13.20
C ILE A 204 -1.19 11.90 -12.25
N HIS A 205 -2.09 11.01 -12.69
CA HIS A 205 -2.58 9.91 -11.89
C HIS A 205 -1.51 8.85 -11.57
N LEU A 206 -0.45 8.76 -12.38
CA LEU A 206 0.67 7.84 -12.11
C LEU A 206 1.55 8.28 -10.93
N GLN A 207 1.46 9.56 -10.53
CA GLN A 207 2.21 10.14 -9.41
C GLN A 207 1.36 10.28 -8.13
N THR A 208 0.13 9.76 -8.11
CA THR A 208 -0.77 9.83 -6.96
C THR A 208 -0.64 8.60 -6.07
N THR A 209 -1.02 8.75 -4.80
CA THR A 209 -1.27 7.58 -3.95
C THR A 209 -2.59 6.94 -4.37
N SER A 210 -2.56 5.65 -4.66
CA SER A 210 -3.75 4.91 -5.04
C SER A 210 -4.06 3.77 -4.06
N LEU A 211 -5.33 3.46 -3.95
CA LEU A 211 -5.85 2.52 -2.99
C LEU A 211 -6.90 1.61 -3.63
N PHE A 212 -6.53 0.35 -3.84
CA PHE A 212 -7.48 -0.69 -4.20
C PHE A 212 -7.94 -1.40 -2.94
N THR A 213 -9.25 -1.49 -2.72
CA THR A 213 -9.82 -2.10 -1.51
C THR A 213 -10.76 -3.22 -1.87
N LEU A 214 -10.61 -4.35 -1.21
CA LEU A 214 -11.57 -5.43 -1.18
C LEU A 214 -12.38 -5.33 0.11
N TRP A 215 -13.71 -5.38 -0.02
CA TRP A 215 -14.67 -5.29 1.07
C TRP A 215 -15.36 -6.64 1.21
N PHE A 216 -15.44 -7.13 2.43
CA PHE A 216 -16.04 -8.41 2.77
C PHE A 216 -17.24 -8.17 3.67
N ASP A 217 -18.43 -8.48 3.19
CA ASP A 217 -19.67 -8.29 3.92
C ASP A 217 -20.43 -9.62 4.01
N SER A 218 -20.87 -9.97 5.21
CA SER A 218 -21.80 -11.08 5.43
C SER A 218 -22.72 -10.76 6.61
N ASP A 219 -24.02 -10.92 6.41
CA ASP A 219 -25.01 -10.80 7.48
C ASP A 219 -25.08 -12.07 8.35
N ILE A 220 -24.46 -13.16 7.90
CA ILE A 220 -24.37 -14.43 8.67
C ILE A 220 -23.32 -14.24 9.76
N PRO A 221 -23.64 -14.53 11.04
CA PRO A 221 -22.67 -14.51 12.11
C PRO A 221 -21.49 -15.45 11.80
N GLN A 222 -20.28 -14.93 11.83
CA GLN A 222 -19.09 -15.70 11.50
C GLN A 222 -18.70 -16.63 12.66
N PRO A 223 -18.21 -17.85 12.39
CA PRO A 223 -17.87 -18.82 13.43
C PRO A 223 -16.84 -18.31 14.44
N THR A 224 -15.94 -17.42 14.02
CA THR A 224 -14.85 -16.89 14.84
C THR A 224 -15.28 -15.72 15.73
N THR A 225 -16.27 -14.93 15.34
CA THR A 225 -16.64 -13.67 16.02
C THR A 225 -18.07 -13.66 16.54
N GLU A 226 -18.91 -14.62 16.13
CA GLU A 226 -20.34 -14.69 16.40
C GLU A 226 -21.11 -13.42 15.96
N LYS A 227 -20.52 -12.65 15.02
CA LYS A 227 -21.05 -11.37 14.53
C LYS A 227 -21.05 -11.35 13.00
N PRO A 228 -21.90 -10.51 12.38
CA PRO A 228 -21.84 -10.19 10.97
C PRO A 228 -20.43 -9.72 10.57
N LEU A 229 -20.00 -10.10 9.38
CA LEU A 229 -18.70 -9.71 8.85
C LEU A 229 -18.79 -8.38 8.10
N HIS A 230 -17.92 -7.46 8.44
CA HIS A 230 -17.74 -6.20 7.73
C HIS A 230 -16.29 -5.79 7.80
N THR A 231 -15.47 -6.34 6.92
CA THR A 231 -14.03 -6.10 6.92
C THR A 231 -13.51 -5.59 5.59
N LYS A 232 -12.27 -5.15 5.60
CA LYS A 232 -11.59 -4.58 4.44
C LYS A 232 -10.16 -5.09 4.35
N LEU A 233 -9.70 -5.25 3.12
CA LEU A 233 -8.29 -5.43 2.81
C LEU A 233 -7.85 -4.33 1.85
N HIS A 234 -7.00 -3.45 2.32
CA HIS A 234 -6.46 -2.34 1.56
C HIS A 234 -5.12 -2.68 0.93
N PHE A 235 -4.96 -2.31 -0.34
CA PHE A 235 -3.69 -2.28 -1.06
C PHE A 235 -3.36 -0.83 -1.40
N VAL A 236 -2.32 -0.31 -0.80
CA VAL A 236 -1.91 1.10 -0.93
C VAL A 236 -0.63 1.18 -1.75
N ASP A 237 -0.72 1.77 -2.94
CA ASP A 237 0.43 2.17 -3.76
C ASP A 237 0.74 3.63 -3.44
N MET A 238 1.75 3.83 -2.58
CA MET A 238 2.12 5.18 -2.15
C MET A 238 2.79 5.95 -3.28
N ALA A 239 2.38 7.22 -3.47
CA ALA A 239 3.15 8.14 -4.27
C ALA A 239 4.59 8.22 -3.74
N SER A 240 5.56 8.32 -4.64
CA SER A 240 6.95 8.47 -4.22
C SER A 240 7.20 9.90 -3.70
N PRO A 241 7.98 10.06 -2.62
CA PRO A 241 8.42 11.38 -2.19
C PRO A 241 9.23 12.06 -3.29
N VAL A 242 9.03 13.35 -3.47
CA VAL A 242 9.67 14.12 -4.53
C VAL A 242 10.57 15.17 -3.92
N LYS A 243 11.79 15.31 -4.49
CA LYS A 243 12.65 16.46 -4.17
C LYS A 243 12.11 17.69 -4.89
N PHE A 244 12.01 18.82 -4.18
CA PHE A 244 11.59 20.08 -4.80
C PHE A 244 12.71 20.60 -5.71
N GLU A 245 12.50 20.52 -7.01
CA GLU A 245 13.44 21.05 -8.01
C GLU A 245 13.02 22.41 -8.57
N THR A 246 11.76 22.82 -8.30
CA THR A 246 11.20 24.04 -8.88
C THR A 246 11.37 25.25 -7.97
N SER A 247 11.93 26.31 -8.50
CA SER A 247 11.98 27.63 -7.87
C SER A 247 10.61 28.32 -7.83
N ASN A 248 9.64 27.88 -8.63
CA ASN A 248 8.30 28.47 -8.72
C ASN A 248 7.34 27.82 -7.72
N ARG A 249 7.18 28.45 -6.56
CA ARG A 249 6.28 27.99 -5.48
C ARG A 249 4.78 28.15 -5.78
N GLU A 250 4.41 28.85 -6.84
CA GLU A 250 3.02 29.08 -7.25
C GLU A 250 2.56 28.05 -8.30
N SER A 251 3.44 27.19 -8.80
CA SER A 251 3.08 26.18 -9.79
C SER A 251 2.19 25.08 -9.20
N GLU A 252 1.24 24.59 -10.00
CA GLU A 252 0.40 23.44 -9.63
C GLU A 252 1.24 22.21 -9.28
N GLU A 253 2.36 22.03 -9.96
CA GLU A 253 3.29 20.95 -9.69
C GLU A 253 3.93 21.06 -8.32
N PHE A 254 4.35 22.23 -7.89
CA PHE A 254 4.86 22.46 -6.53
C PHE A 254 3.81 22.12 -5.47
N HIS A 255 2.57 22.57 -5.66
CA HIS A 255 1.48 22.25 -4.72
C HIS A 255 1.20 20.74 -4.66
N ARG A 256 1.23 20.04 -5.80
CA ARG A 256 1.09 18.57 -5.85
C ARG A 256 2.21 17.87 -5.12
N GLN A 257 3.46 18.24 -5.37
CA GLN A 257 4.63 17.67 -4.68
C GLN A 257 4.58 17.90 -3.17
N ALA A 258 4.18 19.11 -2.77
CA ALA A 258 4.00 19.47 -1.36
C ALA A 258 2.91 18.61 -0.70
N SER A 259 1.79 18.36 -1.38
CA SER A 259 0.70 17.49 -0.90
C SER A 259 1.17 16.05 -0.72
N ILE A 260 1.93 15.49 -1.68
CA ILE A 260 2.50 14.14 -1.60
C ILE A 260 3.42 14.04 -0.36
N ASN A 261 4.38 14.96 -0.23
CA ASN A 261 5.33 14.94 0.88
C ASN A 261 4.64 15.14 2.24
N ARG A 262 3.60 15.99 2.29
CA ARG A 262 2.78 16.16 3.49
C ARG A 262 2.05 14.87 3.87
N THR A 263 1.41 14.20 2.91
CA THR A 263 0.73 12.93 3.13
C THR A 263 1.68 11.87 3.69
N MET A 264 2.90 11.78 3.14
CA MET A 264 3.95 10.89 3.64
C MET A 264 4.33 11.22 5.08
N THR A 265 4.61 12.48 5.38
CA THR A 265 4.98 12.92 6.75
C THR A 265 3.87 12.64 7.77
N VAL A 266 2.60 12.85 7.39
CA VAL A 266 1.47 12.54 8.27
C VAL A 266 1.35 11.03 8.48
N LEU A 267 1.50 10.24 7.42
CA LEU A 267 1.47 8.78 7.53
C LEU A 267 2.59 8.28 8.44
N GLU A 268 3.82 8.76 8.28
CA GLU A 268 4.95 8.42 9.17
C GLU A 268 4.62 8.71 10.63
N ARG A 269 4.07 9.90 10.92
CA ARG A 269 3.64 10.26 12.30
C ARG A 269 2.59 9.29 12.83
N VAL A 270 1.61 8.90 12.02
CA VAL A 270 0.58 7.93 12.41
C VAL A 270 1.18 6.55 12.68
N LEU A 271 2.18 6.14 11.87
CA LEU A 271 2.82 4.84 12.00
C LEU A 271 3.70 4.70 13.25
N ILE A 272 4.36 5.78 13.69
CA ILE A 272 5.26 5.79 14.86
C ILE A 272 4.57 6.22 16.16
N ALA A 273 3.42 6.91 16.09
CA ALA A 273 2.73 7.40 17.27
C ALA A 273 2.20 6.23 18.12
N THR A 274 2.40 6.33 19.44
CA THR A 274 1.90 5.38 20.42
C THR A 274 0.69 5.92 21.18
N GLU A 275 0.61 7.24 21.35
CA GLU A 275 -0.48 7.96 22.00
C GLU A 275 -0.98 9.08 21.09
N HIS A 276 -2.27 9.40 21.16
CA HIS A 276 -2.90 10.50 20.40
C HIS A 276 -2.59 10.46 18.89
N ILE A 277 -2.83 9.30 18.28
CA ILE A 277 -2.51 9.06 16.86
C ILE A 277 -3.30 10.02 15.97
N PRO A 278 -2.64 10.86 15.15
CA PRO A 278 -3.28 11.95 14.40
C PRO A 278 -3.91 11.46 13.08
N TYR A 279 -4.78 10.45 13.12
CA TYR A 279 -5.39 9.87 11.91
C TYR A 279 -6.10 10.88 11.00
N ARG A 280 -6.74 11.91 11.59
CA ARG A 280 -7.54 12.91 10.84
C ARG A 280 -6.70 14.01 10.20
N SER A 281 -5.38 13.98 10.33
CA SER A 281 -4.49 15.02 9.80
C SER A 281 -4.33 14.98 8.28
N CYS A 282 -4.66 13.87 7.63
CA CYS A 282 -4.85 13.81 6.17
C CYS A 282 -5.92 12.76 5.79
N PRO A 283 -6.55 12.90 4.61
CA PRO A 283 -7.61 12.00 4.17
C PRO A 283 -7.17 10.53 4.09
N LEU A 284 -5.94 10.26 3.63
CA LEU A 284 -5.42 8.89 3.54
C LEU A 284 -5.37 8.21 4.92
N THR A 285 -4.75 8.84 5.90
CA THR A 285 -4.63 8.27 7.25
C THR A 285 -5.97 8.16 7.95
N HIS A 286 -6.91 9.08 7.68
CA HIS A 286 -8.27 8.99 8.18
C HIS A 286 -9.02 7.80 7.58
N PHE A 287 -8.89 7.58 6.26
CA PHE A 287 -9.53 6.46 5.58
C PHE A 287 -8.97 5.10 6.05
N LEU A 288 -7.68 5.01 6.32
CA LEU A 288 -7.01 3.78 6.75
C LEU A 288 -7.13 3.51 8.27
N LYS A 289 -7.70 4.42 9.06
CA LYS A 289 -7.69 4.39 10.53
C LYS A 289 -8.04 3.03 11.11
N ASP A 290 -9.12 2.41 10.64
CA ASP A 290 -9.66 1.15 11.17
C ASP A 290 -8.93 -0.12 10.66
N SER A 291 -7.91 0.05 9.81
CA SER A 291 -7.16 -1.06 9.21
C SER A 291 -5.66 -0.99 9.50
N LEU A 292 -5.15 0.17 9.96
CA LEU A 292 -3.72 0.36 10.23
C LEU A 292 -3.21 -0.41 11.45
N CYS A 293 -4.07 -0.89 12.33
CA CYS A 293 -3.68 -1.75 13.45
C CYS A 293 -3.11 -3.10 12.98
N ASN A 294 -3.61 -3.61 11.85
CA ASN A 294 -3.12 -4.83 11.20
C ASN A 294 -2.51 -4.47 9.84
N ARG A 295 -1.32 -3.91 9.88
CA ARG A 295 -0.63 -3.47 8.69
C ARG A 295 0.58 -4.32 8.37
N CYS A 296 0.76 -4.58 7.08
CA CYS A 296 1.98 -5.05 6.49
C CYS A 296 2.54 -3.93 5.60
N ILE A 297 3.73 -3.45 5.91
CA ILE A 297 4.44 -2.44 5.13
C ILE A 297 5.51 -3.15 4.31
N ILE A 298 5.53 -2.89 3.01
CA ILE A 298 6.58 -3.33 2.10
C ILE A 298 7.36 -2.10 1.67
N ALA A 299 8.53 -1.90 2.26
CA ALA A 299 9.45 -0.85 1.90
C ALA A 299 10.26 -1.28 0.67
N HIS A 300 10.09 -0.58 -0.45
CA HIS A 300 10.80 -0.85 -1.69
C HIS A 300 12.04 0.02 -1.78
N VAL A 301 13.18 -0.62 -1.96
CA VAL A 301 14.48 0.04 -2.05
C VAL A 301 15.22 -0.40 -3.31
N SER A 302 16.00 0.51 -3.90
CA SER A 302 17.01 0.20 -4.89
C SER A 302 18.38 0.47 -4.27
N PHE A 303 19.25 -0.50 -4.33
CA PHE A 303 20.64 -0.38 -3.90
C PHE A 303 21.58 -0.45 -5.11
N ASP A 304 21.20 0.26 -6.16
CA ASP A 304 21.98 0.41 -7.37
C ASP A 304 23.15 1.40 -7.12
N SER A 305 24.35 1.05 -7.54
CA SER A 305 25.54 1.87 -7.36
C SER A 305 25.41 3.25 -8.02
N GLU A 306 24.62 3.38 -9.10
CA GLU A 306 24.38 4.66 -9.78
C GLU A 306 23.35 5.54 -9.04
N SER A 307 22.51 4.97 -8.16
CA SER A 307 21.42 5.68 -7.49
C SER A 307 21.74 6.11 -6.05
N LEU A 308 22.92 5.76 -5.53
CA LEU A 308 23.45 6.14 -4.23
C LEU A 308 24.46 7.29 -4.34
#